data_ce0a05bfc3c570245f0598ba15e8c42f
#
_entry.id   ce0a05bfc3c570245f0598ba15e8c42f
#
_cell.length_a   1.000
_cell.length_b   1.000
_cell.length_c   1.000
_cell.angle_alpha   90.00
_cell.angle_beta   90.00
_cell.angle_gamma   90.00
#
_symmetry.space_group_name_H-M   'P 1'
#
loop_
_entity.id
_entity.type
_entity.pdbx_description
1 polymer ?
#
loop_
_entity_poly.entity_id
_entity_poly.type
_entity_poly.pdbx_seq_one_letter_code
_entity_poly.pdbx_strand_id
1 'polypeptide(L)'
;MDFWALFLEMWYILIGFILFATAINVYRSTEDVRRYGAFSFWTILAVLFIFGPKIPNAINGILVLSLGIFSITKSVNVGDIEQIAQSFRDEQSGRIGTLIFLPSVMIAVGAFALSTLLPMIAPSTVSAGNLGYIAIGLSAAIGLATVFIITKAPIKTAAADGTRLMRTMGSTAILPQLLGALGVVFTSAGVGDLIGTLLGGVIPQGNAFLGVIAYCVGMALFTMIMGNAFAAFTVITAGIGIPFVFAAGGDPIIASAIAMTAGFCGTLLTPMAANFNILSATLLETKNEYSVIKFQAPFAIILLVVHIFLMYFLAF
;
A
#
# COMPACT_ATOMS: atom_id res chain seq x y z
N MET A 1 2.77 -15.26 -24.63
CA MET A 1 2.85 -14.41 -23.41
C MET A 1 3.79 -13.27 -23.73
N ASP A 2 3.36 -12.05 -23.46
CA ASP A 2 4.21 -10.87 -23.60
C ASP A 2 5.40 -10.97 -22.64
N PHE A 3 6.60 -10.59 -23.08
CA PHE A 3 7.83 -10.61 -22.28
C PHE A 3 7.64 -9.96 -20.89
N TRP A 4 6.96 -8.82 -20.85
CA TRP A 4 6.72 -8.08 -19.63
C TRP A 4 5.74 -8.77 -18.68
N ALA A 5 4.76 -9.49 -19.22
CA ALA A 5 3.86 -10.30 -18.41
C ALA A 5 4.61 -11.47 -17.76
N LEU A 6 5.48 -12.15 -18.51
CA LEU A 6 6.36 -13.19 -17.98
C LEU A 6 7.32 -12.66 -16.92
N PHE A 7 7.89 -11.48 -17.16
CA PHE A 7 8.76 -10.79 -16.22
C PHE A 7 8.05 -10.47 -14.90
N LEU A 8 6.81 -9.99 -14.97
CA LEU A 8 6.00 -9.72 -13.79
C LEU A 8 5.64 -11.00 -13.03
N GLU A 9 5.29 -12.09 -13.74
CA GLU A 9 5.08 -13.39 -13.11
C GLU A 9 6.32 -13.89 -12.36
N MET A 10 7.51 -13.70 -12.93
CA MET A 10 8.76 -14.04 -12.23
C MET A 10 8.91 -13.30 -10.90
N TRP A 11 8.54 -12.02 -10.83
CA TRP A 11 8.54 -11.25 -9.58
C TRP A 11 7.55 -11.82 -8.57
N TYR A 12 6.35 -12.14 -8.99
CA TYR A 12 5.36 -12.76 -8.10
C TYR A 12 5.82 -14.11 -7.57
N ILE A 13 6.42 -14.93 -8.42
CA ILE A 13 6.99 -16.22 -8.02
C ILE A 13 8.13 -16.01 -7.00
N LEU A 14 9.02 -15.04 -7.23
CA LEU A 14 10.11 -14.72 -6.30
C LEU A 14 9.57 -14.28 -4.93
N ILE A 15 8.58 -13.38 -4.92
CA ILE A 15 7.90 -12.96 -3.68
C ILE A 15 7.29 -14.18 -2.99
N GLY A 16 6.60 -15.05 -3.73
CA GLY A 16 6.01 -16.26 -3.19
C GLY A 16 7.03 -17.19 -2.53
N PHE A 17 8.22 -17.35 -3.11
CA PHE A 17 9.31 -18.11 -2.48
C PHE A 17 9.82 -17.47 -1.18
N ILE A 18 9.92 -16.14 -1.13
CA ILE A 18 10.31 -15.42 0.10
C ILE A 18 9.26 -15.64 1.19
N LEU A 19 7.98 -15.55 0.85
CA LEU A 19 6.87 -15.80 1.77
C LEU A 19 6.85 -17.25 2.27
N PHE A 20 7.13 -18.22 1.39
CA PHE A 20 7.22 -19.62 1.77
C PHE A 20 8.43 -19.91 2.66
N ALA A 21 9.58 -19.28 2.37
CA ALA A 21 10.74 -19.34 3.27
C ALA A 21 10.43 -18.76 4.65
N THR A 22 9.63 -17.67 4.70
CA THR A 22 9.12 -17.10 5.97
C THR A 22 8.23 -18.10 6.70
N ALA A 23 7.33 -18.81 6.00
CA ALA A 23 6.50 -19.84 6.60
C ALA A 23 7.34 -20.94 7.28
N ILE A 24 8.35 -21.45 6.58
CA ILE A 24 9.27 -22.47 7.11
C ILE A 24 10.06 -21.94 8.30
N ASN A 25 10.54 -20.70 8.22
CA ASN A 25 11.27 -20.07 9.32
C ASN A 25 10.42 -19.96 10.58
N VAL A 26 9.20 -19.45 10.47
CA VAL A 26 8.25 -19.33 11.60
C VAL A 26 7.95 -20.69 12.22
N TYR A 27 7.70 -21.70 11.39
CA TYR A 27 7.42 -23.05 11.87
C TYR A 27 8.58 -23.66 12.66
N ARG A 28 9.83 -23.42 12.22
CA ARG A 28 11.04 -23.95 12.85
C ARG A 28 11.49 -23.18 14.11
N SER A 29 11.25 -21.86 14.11
CA SER A 29 11.75 -20.98 15.19
C SER A 29 10.78 -20.77 16.34
N THR A 30 9.58 -21.34 16.28
CA THR A 30 8.53 -21.13 17.28
C THR A 30 8.02 -22.47 17.81
N GLU A 31 8.02 -22.62 19.14
CA GLU A 31 7.49 -23.80 19.81
C GLU A 31 6.00 -23.69 20.16
N ASP A 32 5.42 -22.49 20.09
CA ASP A 32 4.00 -22.21 20.34
C ASP A 32 3.10 -22.96 19.34
N VAL A 33 1.98 -23.52 19.84
CA VAL A 33 0.96 -24.21 19.01
C VAL A 33 0.45 -23.33 17.90
N ARG A 34 0.40 -22.01 18.09
CA ARG A 34 0.00 -21.04 17.07
C ARG A 34 0.93 -21.02 15.83
N ARG A 35 2.12 -21.65 15.89
CA ARG A 35 3.01 -21.78 14.73
C ARG A 35 2.35 -22.38 13.50
N TYR A 36 1.38 -23.29 13.71
CA TYR A 36 0.62 -23.87 12.60
C TYR A 36 -0.25 -22.84 11.88
N GLY A 37 -0.87 -21.92 12.62
CA GLY A 37 -1.63 -20.81 12.05
C GLY A 37 -0.74 -19.85 11.28
N ALA A 38 0.41 -19.47 11.85
CA ALA A 38 1.39 -18.62 11.17
C ALA A 38 1.97 -19.29 9.92
N PHE A 39 2.32 -20.57 9.99
CA PHE A 39 2.76 -21.35 8.83
C PHE A 39 1.70 -21.38 7.73
N SER A 40 0.44 -21.67 8.09
CA SER A 40 -0.67 -21.69 7.13
C SER A 40 -0.88 -20.31 6.50
N PHE A 41 -0.86 -19.23 7.28
CA PHE A 41 -0.99 -17.86 6.79
C PHE A 41 0.06 -17.54 5.71
N TRP A 42 1.34 -17.70 6.02
CA TRP A 42 2.42 -17.41 5.08
C TRP A 42 2.42 -18.34 3.87
N THR A 43 2.04 -19.61 4.05
CA THR A 43 1.94 -20.58 2.95
C THR A 43 0.79 -20.22 2.01
N ILE A 44 -0.39 -19.89 2.53
CA ILE A 44 -1.52 -19.47 1.70
C ILE A 44 -1.17 -18.20 0.93
N LEU A 45 -0.54 -17.23 1.57
CA LEU A 45 -0.09 -16.01 0.91
C LEU A 45 0.92 -16.31 -0.20
N ALA A 46 1.87 -17.21 0.04
CA ALA A 46 2.83 -17.67 -0.98
C ALA A 46 2.14 -18.34 -2.17
N VAL A 47 1.15 -19.20 -1.91
CA VAL A 47 0.36 -19.87 -2.96
C VAL A 47 -0.40 -18.85 -3.81
N LEU A 48 -1.00 -17.85 -3.19
CA LEU A 48 -1.70 -16.77 -3.90
C LEU A 48 -0.75 -15.99 -4.82
N PHE A 49 0.48 -15.69 -4.37
CA PHE A 49 1.46 -15.01 -5.19
C PHE A 49 1.99 -15.87 -6.35
N ILE A 50 2.22 -17.17 -6.14
CA ILE A 50 2.78 -18.07 -7.17
C ILE A 50 1.71 -18.54 -8.16
N PHE A 51 0.53 -18.87 -7.67
CA PHE A 51 -0.51 -19.55 -8.45
C PHE A 51 -1.80 -18.74 -8.62
N GLY A 52 -1.90 -17.54 -8.04
CA GLY A 52 -3.11 -16.73 -8.05
C GLY A 52 -3.79 -16.61 -9.42
N PRO A 53 -3.06 -16.30 -10.52
CA PRO A 53 -3.65 -16.22 -11.86
C PRO A 53 -4.19 -17.55 -12.39
N LYS A 54 -3.74 -18.68 -11.86
CA LYS A 54 -4.13 -20.05 -12.28
C LYS A 54 -5.26 -20.64 -11.43
N ILE A 55 -5.53 -20.03 -10.28
CA ILE A 55 -6.57 -20.45 -9.35
C ILE A 55 -7.88 -19.72 -9.69
N PRO A 56 -9.05 -20.40 -9.71
CA PRO A 56 -10.33 -19.73 -9.91
C PRO A 56 -10.57 -18.60 -8.89
N ASN A 57 -11.12 -17.47 -9.34
CA ASN A 57 -11.31 -16.27 -8.52
C ASN A 57 -12.08 -16.53 -7.20
N ALA A 58 -13.07 -17.42 -7.22
CA ALA A 58 -13.82 -17.79 -6.02
C ALA A 58 -12.92 -18.47 -4.97
N ILE A 59 -12.01 -19.34 -5.40
CA ILE A 59 -11.06 -20.00 -4.50
C ILE A 59 -10.04 -18.99 -3.98
N ASN A 60 -9.51 -18.10 -4.84
CA ASN A 60 -8.65 -17.01 -4.40
C ASN A 60 -9.33 -16.15 -3.33
N GLY A 61 -10.62 -15.81 -3.52
CA GLY A 61 -11.40 -15.07 -2.53
C GLY A 61 -11.50 -15.80 -1.19
N ILE A 62 -11.79 -17.10 -1.20
CA ILE A 62 -11.84 -17.94 0.02
C ILE A 62 -10.48 -17.97 0.72
N LEU A 63 -9.38 -18.13 -0.03
CA LEU A 63 -8.03 -18.12 0.52
C LEU A 63 -7.70 -16.76 1.17
N VAL A 64 -8.03 -15.64 0.52
CA VAL A 64 -7.84 -14.30 1.07
C VAL A 64 -8.67 -14.10 2.36
N LEU A 65 -9.93 -14.53 2.37
CA LEU A 65 -10.76 -14.48 3.58
C LEU A 65 -10.20 -15.34 4.72
N SER A 66 -9.66 -16.51 4.41
CA SER A 66 -9.01 -17.36 5.42
C SER A 66 -7.79 -16.69 6.06
N LEU A 67 -7.02 -15.90 5.31
CA LEU A 67 -5.93 -15.09 5.86
C LEU A 67 -6.44 -14.08 6.90
N GLY A 68 -7.60 -13.47 6.65
CA GLY A 68 -8.28 -12.59 7.61
C GLY A 68 -8.61 -13.33 8.93
N ILE A 69 -9.07 -14.58 8.85
CA ILE A 69 -9.36 -15.40 10.04
C ILE A 69 -8.10 -15.65 10.86
N PHE A 70 -6.98 -16.02 10.23
CA PHE A 70 -5.70 -16.18 10.93
C PHE A 70 -5.22 -14.89 11.59
N SER A 71 -5.50 -13.73 10.98
CA SER A 71 -5.17 -12.42 11.57
C SER A 71 -6.00 -12.14 12.83
N ILE A 72 -7.31 -12.37 12.79
CA ILE A 72 -8.23 -12.18 13.92
C ILE A 72 -7.87 -13.09 15.10
N THR A 73 -7.50 -14.34 14.82
CA THR A 73 -7.11 -15.32 15.85
C THR A 73 -5.72 -15.06 16.44
N LYS A 74 -5.04 -13.98 16.03
CA LYS A 74 -3.68 -13.62 16.46
C LYS A 74 -2.66 -14.75 16.23
N SER A 75 -2.92 -15.62 15.25
CA SER A 75 -2.06 -16.76 14.95
C SER A 75 -0.86 -16.42 14.07
N VAL A 76 -0.78 -15.20 13.54
CA VAL A 76 0.25 -14.78 12.59
C VAL A 76 1.51 -14.25 13.29
N ASN A 77 1.33 -13.45 14.33
CA ASN A 77 2.41 -12.81 15.08
C ASN A 77 2.82 -13.73 16.25
N VAL A 78 3.62 -14.72 15.95
CA VAL A 78 4.00 -15.77 16.91
C VAL A 78 5.52 -15.85 17.06
N GLY A 79 5.98 -16.03 18.29
CA GLY A 79 7.40 -16.18 18.66
C GLY A 79 8.16 -14.86 18.69
N ASP A 80 9.29 -14.89 19.40
CA ASP A 80 10.17 -13.75 19.50
C ASP A 80 10.87 -13.47 18.16
N ILE A 81 10.90 -12.21 17.79
CA ILE A 81 11.66 -11.74 16.64
C ILE A 81 13.06 -11.40 17.17
N GLU A 82 14.06 -12.14 16.71
CA GLU A 82 15.45 -11.92 17.09
C GLU A 82 15.85 -10.48 16.76
N GLN A 83 16.19 -9.72 17.78
CA GLN A 83 16.67 -8.35 17.62
C GLN A 83 18.17 -8.35 17.34
N ILE A 84 18.59 -7.55 16.38
CA ILE A 84 20.01 -7.37 16.07
C ILE A 84 20.68 -6.68 17.26
N ALA A 85 21.83 -7.19 17.70
CA ALA A 85 22.58 -6.63 18.82
C ALA A 85 22.87 -5.13 18.60
N GLN A 86 22.66 -4.34 19.68
CA GLN A 86 22.83 -2.88 19.61
C GLN A 86 24.27 -2.49 19.21
N SER A 87 25.27 -3.22 19.72
CA SER A 87 26.68 -3.00 19.35
C SER A 87 26.94 -3.11 17.84
N PHE A 88 26.27 -4.09 17.17
CA PHE A 88 26.37 -4.22 15.71
C PHE A 88 25.68 -3.04 14.99
N ARG A 89 24.53 -2.59 15.50
CA ARG A 89 23.84 -1.41 14.92
C ARG A 89 24.70 -0.17 15.02
N ASP A 90 25.35 0.07 16.15
CA ASP A 90 26.20 1.23 16.40
C ASP A 90 27.45 1.21 15.50
N GLU A 91 28.10 0.05 15.37
CA GLU A 91 29.23 -0.13 14.46
C GLU A 91 28.86 0.12 13.00
N GLN A 92 27.75 -0.46 12.52
CA GLN A 92 27.33 -0.26 11.14
C GLN A 92 26.82 1.15 10.89
N SER A 93 26.18 1.79 11.86
CA SER A 93 25.75 3.19 11.77
C SER A 93 26.95 4.13 11.57
N GLY A 94 28.04 3.93 12.29
CA GLY A 94 29.28 4.69 12.10
C GLY A 94 29.94 4.47 10.73
N ARG A 95 29.87 3.25 10.20
CA ARG A 95 30.45 2.87 8.92
C ARG A 95 29.64 3.34 7.72
N ILE A 96 28.33 3.18 7.75
CA ILE A 96 27.42 3.43 6.62
C ILE A 96 26.96 4.90 6.62
N GLY A 97 26.69 5.46 7.79
CA GLY A 97 26.24 6.84 7.94
C GLY A 97 25.00 7.15 7.09
N THR A 98 25.03 8.29 6.41
CA THR A 98 23.91 8.75 5.56
C THR A 98 23.69 7.91 4.29
N LEU A 99 24.64 7.06 3.89
CA LEU A 99 24.47 6.17 2.74
C LEU A 99 23.36 5.13 2.94
N ILE A 100 22.87 4.94 4.17
CA ILE A 100 21.72 4.07 4.47
C ILE A 100 20.45 4.52 3.74
N PHE A 101 20.32 5.79 3.39
CA PHE A 101 19.17 6.33 2.64
C PHE A 101 19.27 6.11 1.13
N LEU A 102 20.47 5.83 0.61
CA LEU A 102 20.69 5.71 -0.83
C LEU A 102 19.83 4.62 -1.50
N PRO A 103 19.67 3.40 -0.94
CA PRO A 103 18.78 2.40 -1.53
C PRO A 103 17.33 2.89 -1.69
N SER A 104 16.79 3.59 -0.69
CA SER A 104 15.42 4.14 -0.74
C SER A 104 15.29 5.23 -1.80
N VAL A 105 16.28 6.09 -1.93
CA VAL A 105 16.34 7.11 -2.99
C VAL A 105 16.43 6.44 -4.36
N MET A 106 17.25 5.39 -4.51
CA MET A 106 17.39 4.65 -5.78
C MET A 106 16.10 3.95 -6.18
N ILE A 107 15.31 3.45 -5.22
CA ILE A 107 13.98 2.89 -5.50
C ILE A 107 13.05 3.98 -6.01
N ALA A 108 12.97 5.13 -5.34
CA ALA A 108 12.08 6.22 -5.73
C ALA A 108 12.45 6.82 -7.11
N VAL A 109 13.71 7.18 -7.29
CA VAL A 109 14.23 7.74 -8.55
C VAL A 109 14.14 6.70 -9.67
N GLY A 110 14.48 5.45 -9.40
CA GLY A 110 14.38 4.35 -10.36
C GLY A 110 12.94 4.10 -10.81
N ALA A 111 11.98 4.07 -9.87
CA ALA A 111 10.57 3.89 -10.19
C ALA A 111 10.04 5.03 -11.07
N PHE A 112 10.39 6.28 -10.76
CA PHE A 112 10.03 7.44 -11.56
C PHE A 112 10.69 7.39 -12.95
N ALA A 113 12.00 7.17 -13.02
CA ALA A 113 12.73 7.09 -14.27
C ALA A 113 12.22 5.95 -15.18
N LEU A 114 12.00 4.75 -14.61
CA LEU A 114 11.53 3.62 -15.38
C LEU A 114 10.07 3.80 -15.83
N SER A 115 9.19 4.38 -15.01
CA SER A 115 7.81 4.66 -15.43
C SER A 115 7.72 5.66 -16.60
N THR A 116 8.70 6.55 -16.73
CA THR A 116 8.78 7.52 -17.85
C THR A 116 9.54 6.97 -19.05
N LEU A 117 10.64 6.23 -18.84
CA LEU A 117 11.52 5.76 -19.91
C LEU A 117 11.01 4.48 -20.58
N LEU A 118 10.39 3.53 -19.84
CA LEU A 118 9.92 2.27 -20.42
C LEU A 118 8.89 2.48 -21.55
N PRO A 119 7.89 3.37 -21.44
CA PRO A 119 6.98 3.64 -22.54
C PRO A 119 7.65 4.27 -23.76
N MET A 120 8.76 4.99 -23.58
CA MET A 120 9.53 5.60 -24.67
C MET A 120 10.37 4.56 -25.42
N ILE A 121 10.95 3.60 -24.70
CA ILE A 121 11.86 2.59 -25.25
C ILE A 121 11.06 1.41 -25.86
N ALA A 122 9.93 1.06 -25.24
CA ALA A 122 9.11 -0.10 -25.60
C ALA A 122 7.61 0.24 -25.62
N PRO A 123 7.17 1.17 -26.46
CA PRO A 123 5.81 1.74 -26.42
C PRO A 123 4.69 0.73 -26.70
N SER A 124 4.98 -0.35 -27.41
CA SER A 124 3.98 -1.35 -27.82
C SER A 124 3.95 -2.61 -26.93
N THR A 125 4.88 -2.75 -25.99
CA THR A 125 5.07 -4.01 -25.26
C THR A 125 4.70 -3.93 -23.78
N VAL A 126 4.66 -2.72 -23.19
CA VAL A 126 4.27 -2.55 -21.77
C VAL A 126 2.84 -2.02 -21.69
N SER A 127 1.93 -2.83 -21.17
CA SER A 127 0.57 -2.35 -20.91
C SER A 127 0.58 -1.29 -19.79
N ALA A 128 -0.21 -0.23 -19.96
CA ALA A 128 -0.30 0.86 -18.98
C ALA A 128 -0.63 0.35 -17.56
N GLY A 129 -1.43 -0.72 -17.45
CA GLY A 129 -1.79 -1.32 -16.16
C GLY A 129 -0.63 -2.01 -15.43
N ASN A 130 0.37 -2.52 -16.16
CA ASN A 130 1.49 -3.26 -15.58
C ASN A 130 2.75 -2.40 -15.40
N LEU A 131 2.79 -1.23 -16.03
CA LEU A 131 3.96 -0.35 -16.04
C LEU A 131 4.47 -0.01 -14.63
N GLY A 132 3.56 0.37 -13.73
CA GLY A 132 3.91 0.72 -12.36
C GLY A 132 4.53 -0.45 -11.57
N TYR A 133 3.97 -1.64 -11.72
CA TYR A 133 4.49 -2.83 -11.03
C TYR A 133 5.86 -3.24 -11.56
N ILE A 134 6.08 -3.15 -12.86
CA ILE A 134 7.36 -3.44 -13.50
C ILE A 134 8.43 -2.42 -13.06
N ALA A 135 8.09 -1.14 -13.09
CA ALA A 135 8.99 -0.07 -12.68
C ALA A 135 9.41 -0.20 -11.21
N ILE A 136 8.46 -0.49 -10.32
CA ILE A 136 8.75 -0.72 -8.90
C ILE A 136 9.58 -1.98 -8.70
N GLY A 137 9.27 -3.09 -9.37
CA GLY A 137 10.02 -4.34 -9.27
C GLY A 137 11.48 -4.18 -9.69
N LEU A 138 11.74 -3.54 -10.83
CA LEU A 138 13.10 -3.24 -11.29
C LEU A 138 13.83 -2.30 -10.35
N SER A 139 13.15 -1.26 -9.85
CA SER A 139 13.74 -0.31 -8.90
C SER A 139 14.07 -0.97 -7.56
N ALA A 140 13.23 -1.90 -7.10
CA ALA A 140 13.52 -2.70 -5.92
C ALA A 140 14.76 -3.57 -6.09
N ALA A 141 14.97 -4.16 -7.29
CA ALA A 141 16.20 -4.90 -7.59
C ALA A 141 17.44 -3.98 -7.58
N ILE A 142 17.33 -2.76 -8.14
CA ILE A 142 18.41 -1.76 -8.10
C ILE A 142 18.68 -1.35 -6.64
N GLY A 143 17.64 -1.10 -5.85
CA GLY A 143 17.75 -0.80 -4.43
C GLY A 143 18.44 -1.92 -3.65
N LEU A 144 18.04 -3.17 -3.89
CA LEU A 144 18.66 -4.35 -3.28
C LEU A 144 20.14 -4.49 -3.66
N ALA A 145 20.47 -4.31 -4.94
CA ALA A 145 21.85 -4.31 -5.40
C ALA A 145 22.67 -3.21 -4.71
N THR A 146 22.08 -2.01 -4.55
CA THR A 146 22.71 -0.90 -3.83
C THR A 146 22.96 -1.25 -2.36
N VAL A 147 22.03 -1.92 -1.68
CA VAL A 147 22.22 -2.44 -0.32
C VAL A 147 23.42 -3.37 -0.26
N PHE A 148 23.52 -4.36 -1.16
CA PHE A 148 24.64 -5.30 -1.17
C PHE A 148 26.00 -4.61 -1.43
N ILE A 149 26.03 -3.62 -2.30
CA ILE A 149 27.27 -2.86 -2.61
C ILE A 149 27.73 -2.06 -1.37
N ILE A 150 26.80 -1.40 -0.65
CA ILE A 150 27.11 -0.57 0.51
C ILE A 150 27.45 -1.41 1.72
N THR A 151 26.62 -2.42 2.02
CA THR A 151 26.75 -3.20 3.25
C THR A 151 27.78 -4.33 3.13
N LYS A 152 28.02 -4.82 1.91
CA LYS A 152 28.80 -6.04 1.64
C LYS A 152 28.29 -7.25 2.44
N ALA A 153 27.00 -7.25 2.76
CA ALA A 153 26.38 -8.31 3.54
C ALA A 153 26.28 -9.61 2.72
N PRO A 154 26.49 -10.77 3.33
CA PRO A 154 26.26 -12.05 2.65
C PRO A 154 24.75 -12.25 2.40
N ILE A 155 24.42 -12.92 1.30
CA ILE A 155 23.03 -13.21 0.89
C ILE A 155 22.24 -13.88 2.02
N LYS A 156 22.89 -14.76 2.79
CA LYS A 156 22.26 -15.45 3.93
C LYS A 156 21.74 -14.46 4.98
N THR A 157 22.51 -13.42 5.29
CA THR A 157 22.13 -12.37 6.25
C THR A 157 20.95 -11.55 5.70
N ALA A 158 21.01 -11.16 4.43
CA ALA A 158 19.92 -10.43 3.79
C ALA A 158 18.62 -11.25 3.76
N ALA A 159 18.69 -12.55 3.48
CA ALA A 159 17.53 -13.44 3.52
C ALA A 159 16.95 -13.59 4.93
N ALA A 160 17.81 -13.72 5.95
CA ALA A 160 17.38 -13.79 7.35
C ALA A 160 16.69 -12.49 7.79
N ASP A 161 17.25 -11.34 7.41
CA ASP A 161 16.70 -10.03 7.74
C ASP A 161 15.39 -9.76 6.97
N GLY A 162 15.30 -10.18 5.71
CA GLY A 162 14.06 -10.16 4.93
C GLY A 162 12.95 -10.98 5.60
N THR A 163 13.26 -12.19 6.07
CA THR A 163 12.31 -13.03 6.82
C THR A 163 11.90 -12.37 8.14
N ARG A 164 12.83 -11.74 8.85
CA ARG A 164 12.57 -10.98 10.07
C ARG A 164 11.58 -9.84 9.80
N LEU A 165 11.82 -9.06 8.75
CA LEU A 165 10.91 -7.98 8.34
C LEU A 165 9.51 -8.49 7.97
N MET A 166 9.39 -9.59 7.22
CA MET A 166 8.10 -10.21 6.92
C MET A 166 7.36 -10.60 8.21
N ARG A 167 8.04 -11.22 9.16
CA ARG A 167 7.45 -11.56 10.48
C ARG A 167 7.01 -10.33 11.25
N THR A 168 7.77 -9.24 11.20
CA THR A 168 7.42 -7.95 11.82
C THR A 168 6.16 -7.36 11.20
N MET A 169 6.03 -7.41 9.87
CA MET A 169 4.79 -7.01 9.18
C MET A 169 3.59 -7.87 9.61
N GLY A 170 3.81 -9.18 9.79
CA GLY A 170 2.79 -10.09 10.30
C GLY A 170 1.47 -9.99 9.55
N SER A 171 0.37 -9.89 10.31
CA SER A 171 -0.99 -9.80 9.76
C SER A 171 -1.28 -8.54 8.97
N THR A 172 -0.46 -7.48 9.10
CA THR A 172 -0.68 -6.23 8.33
C THR A 172 -0.43 -6.42 6.83
N ALA A 173 0.31 -7.48 6.45
CA ALA A 173 0.60 -7.80 5.06
C ALA A 173 -0.65 -8.08 4.18
N ILE A 174 -1.77 -8.52 4.79
CA ILE A 174 -3.01 -8.83 4.05
C ILE A 174 -3.99 -7.65 3.99
N LEU A 175 -3.81 -6.63 4.84
CA LEU A 175 -4.77 -5.53 4.94
C LEU A 175 -5.02 -4.79 3.62
N PRO A 176 -4.01 -4.46 2.79
CA PRO A 176 -4.26 -3.78 1.52
C PRO A 176 -5.20 -4.56 0.59
N GLN A 177 -5.09 -5.88 0.54
CA GLN A 177 -5.93 -6.75 -0.29
C GLN A 177 -7.38 -6.78 0.22
N LEU A 178 -7.57 -6.92 1.54
CA LEU A 178 -8.90 -6.91 2.14
C LEU A 178 -9.60 -5.56 1.97
N LEU A 179 -8.87 -4.46 2.16
CA LEU A 179 -9.41 -3.11 2.00
C LEU A 179 -9.72 -2.79 0.53
N GLY A 180 -8.89 -3.26 -0.41
CA GLY A 180 -9.19 -3.16 -1.84
C GLY A 180 -10.47 -3.91 -2.22
N ALA A 181 -10.64 -5.14 -1.72
CA ALA A 181 -11.87 -5.91 -1.91
C ALA A 181 -13.10 -5.21 -1.32
N LEU A 182 -12.98 -4.59 -0.14
CA LEU A 182 -14.06 -3.81 0.47
C LEU A 182 -14.50 -2.63 -0.42
N GLY A 183 -13.56 -1.97 -1.11
CA GLY A 183 -13.86 -0.90 -2.06
C GLY A 183 -14.76 -1.38 -3.20
N VAL A 184 -14.47 -2.56 -3.76
CA VAL A 184 -15.30 -3.17 -4.82
C VAL A 184 -16.70 -3.49 -4.29
N VAL A 185 -16.81 -4.02 -3.07
CA VAL A 185 -18.10 -4.29 -2.42
C VAL A 185 -18.93 -3.01 -2.26
N PHE A 186 -18.32 -1.92 -1.79
CA PHE A 186 -19.02 -0.63 -1.64
C PHE A 186 -19.47 -0.06 -2.97
N THR A 187 -18.65 -0.15 -4.01
CA THR A 187 -19.05 0.28 -5.37
C THR A 187 -20.21 -0.56 -5.87
N SER A 188 -20.17 -1.88 -5.71
CA SER A 188 -21.23 -2.79 -6.14
C SER A 188 -22.53 -2.61 -5.34
N ALA A 189 -22.42 -2.17 -4.09
CA ALA A 189 -23.58 -1.88 -3.23
C ALA A 189 -24.21 -0.49 -3.50
N GLY A 190 -23.70 0.29 -4.46
CA GLY A 190 -24.23 1.61 -4.80
C GLY A 190 -24.01 2.67 -3.72
N VAL A 191 -22.97 2.52 -2.88
CA VAL A 191 -22.67 3.48 -1.81
C VAL A 191 -22.39 4.87 -2.38
N GLY A 192 -21.76 4.97 -3.57
CA GLY A 192 -21.53 6.24 -4.25
C GLY A 192 -22.84 6.96 -4.58
N ASP A 193 -23.82 6.26 -5.15
CA ASP A 193 -25.13 6.83 -5.49
C ASP A 193 -25.90 7.31 -4.26
N LEU A 194 -25.81 6.55 -3.17
CA LEU A 194 -26.40 6.95 -1.88
C LEU A 194 -25.77 8.26 -1.35
N ILE A 195 -24.44 8.36 -1.39
CA ILE A 195 -23.72 9.58 -0.99
C ILE A 195 -24.14 10.77 -1.86
N GLY A 196 -24.20 10.58 -3.19
CA GLY A 196 -24.63 11.60 -4.14
C GLY A 196 -26.05 12.11 -3.84
N THR A 197 -26.97 11.19 -3.56
CA THR A 197 -28.37 11.52 -3.20
C THR A 197 -28.44 12.30 -1.90
N LEU A 198 -27.74 11.89 -0.85
CA LEU A 198 -27.71 12.55 0.44
C LEU A 198 -27.13 13.97 0.34
N LEU A 199 -26.06 14.14 -0.38
CA LEU A 199 -25.39 15.43 -0.55
C LEU A 199 -26.16 16.36 -1.51
N GLY A 200 -26.89 15.81 -2.48
CA GLY A 200 -27.73 16.58 -3.39
C GLY A 200 -28.82 17.39 -2.68
N GLY A 201 -29.23 16.96 -1.48
CA GLY A 201 -30.14 17.74 -0.62
C GLY A 201 -29.48 18.89 0.17
N VAL A 202 -28.15 18.89 0.27
CA VAL A 202 -27.37 19.84 1.09
C VAL A 202 -26.54 20.79 0.23
N ILE A 203 -25.98 20.31 -0.90
CA ILE A 203 -25.15 21.11 -1.78
C ILE A 203 -26.02 21.72 -2.88
N PRO A 204 -26.14 23.06 -2.96
CA PRO A 204 -26.84 23.73 -4.04
C PRO A 204 -26.21 23.38 -5.41
N GLN A 205 -27.07 23.06 -6.39
CA GLN A 205 -26.58 22.77 -7.75
C GLN A 205 -25.83 23.99 -8.32
N GLY A 206 -24.66 23.71 -8.94
CA GLY A 206 -23.82 24.74 -9.55
C GLY A 206 -22.88 25.48 -8.57
N ASN A 207 -22.91 25.19 -7.26
CA ASN A 207 -21.92 25.74 -6.34
C ASN A 207 -20.60 24.96 -6.40
N ALA A 208 -19.71 25.39 -7.27
CA ALA A 208 -18.41 24.76 -7.51
C ALA A 208 -17.57 24.65 -6.20
N PHE A 209 -17.56 25.70 -5.38
CA PHE A 209 -16.72 25.70 -4.16
C PHE A 209 -17.20 24.68 -3.12
N LEU A 210 -18.51 24.58 -2.89
CA LEU A 210 -19.06 23.56 -1.99
C LEU A 210 -18.88 22.15 -2.55
N GLY A 211 -19.00 21.99 -3.87
CA GLY A 211 -18.70 20.73 -4.55
C GLY A 211 -17.25 20.29 -4.33
N VAL A 212 -16.29 21.21 -4.48
CA VAL A 212 -14.86 20.96 -4.24
C VAL A 212 -14.59 20.59 -2.76
N ILE A 213 -15.17 21.34 -1.81
CA ILE A 213 -15.04 21.00 -0.37
C ILE A 213 -15.58 19.58 -0.11
N ALA A 214 -16.78 19.29 -0.59
CA ALA A 214 -17.40 17.98 -0.39
C ALA A 214 -16.57 16.86 -1.02
N TYR A 215 -15.97 17.09 -2.19
CA TYR A 215 -15.15 16.11 -2.86
C TYR A 215 -13.83 15.85 -2.12
N CYS A 216 -13.07 16.88 -1.75
CA CYS A 216 -11.82 16.73 -1.02
C CYS A 216 -12.03 16.14 0.39
N VAL A 217 -13.01 16.67 1.14
CA VAL A 217 -13.31 16.18 2.48
C VAL A 217 -13.91 14.78 2.43
N GLY A 218 -14.81 14.51 1.48
CA GLY A 218 -15.38 13.20 1.23
C GLY A 218 -14.32 12.16 0.91
N MET A 219 -13.35 12.51 0.04
CA MET A 219 -12.20 11.67 -0.25
C MET A 219 -11.37 11.34 1.02
N ALA A 220 -11.06 12.34 1.83
CA ALA A 220 -10.30 12.14 3.06
C ALA A 220 -11.07 11.27 4.07
N LEU A 221 -12.34 11.59 4.35
CA LEU A 221 -13.19 10.86 5.31
C LEU A 221 -13.42 9.42 4.88
N PHE A 222 -13.75 9.20 3.60
CA PHE A 222 -14.01 7.85 3.11
C PHE A 222 -12.72 7.02 3.09
N THR A 223 -11.59 7.65 2.78
CA THR A 223 -10.27 7.01 2.89
C THR A 223 -9.93 6.66 4.33
N MET A 224 -10.30 7.48 5.32
CA MET A 224 -10.13 7.15 6.74
C MET A 224 -10.91 5.89 7.13
N ILE A 225 -12.09 5.69 6.57
CA ILE A 225 -12.94 4.51 6.81
C ILE A 225 -12.34 3.29 6.10
N MET A 226 -11.96 3.46 4.81
CA MET A 226 -11.49 2.37 3.96
C MET A 226 -10.02 2.02 4.18
N GLY A 227 -9.22 2.93 4.73
CA GLY A 227 -7.76 2.78 4.82
C GLY A 227 -7.01 2.84 3.48
N ASN A 228 -7.70 3.12 2.37
CA ASN A 228 -7.14 3.08 1.02
C ASN A 228 -7.77 4.17 0.12
N ALA A 229 -6.94 5.11 -0.34
CA ALA A 229 -7.40 6.22 -1.16
C ALA A 229 -7.87 5.78 -2.56
N PHE A 230 -7.28 4.74 -3.16
CA PHE A 230 -7.70 4.25 -4.48
C PHE A 230 -9.10 3.64 -4.44
N ALA A 231 -9.39 2.86 -3.39
CA ALA A 231 -10.72 2.29 -3.19
C ALA A 231 -11.77 3.37 -2.88
N ALA A 232 -11.41 4.37 -2.07
CA ALA A 232 -12.28 5.51 -1.79
C ALA A 232 -12.56 6.34 -3.04
N PHE A 233 -11.57 6.50 -3.91
CA PHE A 233 -11.65 7.32 -5.11
C PHE A 233 -12.79 6.88 -6.05
N THR A 234 -12.94 5.60 -6.31
CA THR A 234 -14.00 5.10 -7.20
C THR A 234 -15.39 5.45 -6.68
N VAL A 235 -15.62 5.28 -5.38
CA VAL A 235 -16.92 5.53 -4.72
C VAL A 235 -17.21 7.03 -4.64
N ILE A 236 -16.26 7.81 -4.16
CA ILE A 236 -16.45 9.25 -3.90
C ILE A 236 -16.44 10.05 -5.20
N THR A 237 -15.67 9.65 -6.20
CA THR A 237 -15.71 10.29 -7.52
C THR A 237 -17.07 10.09 -8.17
N ALA A 238 -17.63 8.88 -8.13
CA ALA A 238 -18.97 8.61 -8.64
C ALA A 238 -20.04 9.38 -7.88
N GLY A 239 -19.98 9.40 -6.53
CA GLY A 239 -21.02 10.00 -5.71
C GLY A 239 -20.90 11.52 -5.53
N ILE A 240 -19.72 12.09 -5.62
CA ILE A 240 -19.49 13.53 -5.39
C ILE A 240 -18.78 14.21 -6.56
N GLY A 241 -17.68 13.63 -7.05
CA GLY A 241 -16.84 14.24 -8.09
C GLY A 241 -17.64 14.54 -9.35
N ILE A 242 -18.34 13.54 -9.89
CA ILE A 242 -19.10 13.66 -11.13
C ILE A 242 -20.27 14.64 -10.96
N PRO A 243 -21.21 14.49 -9.99
CA PRO A 243 -22.38 15.33 -9.92
C PRO A 243 -22.13 16.76 -9.44
N PHE A 244 -21.12 17.02 -8.61
CA PHE A 244 -20.96 18.32 -7.98
C PHE A 244 -19.71 19.10 -8.40
N VAL A 245 -18.71 18.45 -9.02
CA VAL A 245 -17.50 19.12 -9.49
C VAL A 245 -17.43 19.12 -11.02
N PHE A 246 -17.49 17.94 -11.66
CA PHE A 246 -17.38 17.85 -13.12
C PHE A 246 -18.63 18.44 -13.80
N ALA A 247 -19.82 18.15 -13.29
CA ALA A 247 -21.06 18.74 -13.81
C ALA A 247 -21.14 20.26 -13.58
N ALA A 248 -20.42 20.81 -12.59
CA ALA A 248 -20.32 22.25 -12.35
C ALA A 248 -19.25 22.95 -13.23
N GLY A 249 -18.59 22.21 -14.13
CA GLY A 249 -17.60 22.75 -15.08
C GLY A 249 -16.15 22.53 -14.72
N GLY A 250 -15.86 21.81 -13.61
CA GLY A 250 -14.51 21.48 -13.22
C GLY A 250 -13.84 20.47 -14.16
N ASP A 251 -12.55 20.69 -14.49
CA ASP A 251 -11.76 19.75 -15.30
C ASP A 251 -11.63 18.40 -14.61
N PRO A 252 -12.14 17.30 -15.20
CA PRO A 252 -12.13 15.98 -14.56
C PRO A 252 -10.72 15.44 -14.30
N ILE A 253 -9.73 15.78 -15.14
CA ILE A 253 -8.36 15.26 -15.01
C ILE A 253 -7.69 15.92 -13.82
N ILE A 254 -7.74 17.26 -13.75
CA ILE A 254 -7.15 18.03 -12.67
C ILE A 254 -7.85 17.74 -11.35
N ALA A 255 -9.19 17.77 -11.33
CA ALA A 255 -9.96 17.53 -10.12
C ALA A 255 -9.75 16.10 -9.59
N SER A 256 -9.70 15.08 -10.46
CA SER A 256 -9.42 13.70 -10.05
C SER A 256 -8.02 13.51 -9.47
N ALA A 257 -6.99 14.13 -10.07
CA ALA A 257 -5.63 14.05 -9.58
C ALA A 257 -5.51 14.68 -8.17
N ILE A 258 -6.13 15.86 -7.97
CA ILE A 258 -6.12 16.54 -6.66
C ILE A 258 -6.97 15.78 -5.65
N ALA A 259 -8.11 15.23 -6.03
CA ALA A 259 -8.95 14.42 -5.15
C ALA A 259 -8.23 13.15 -4.66
N MET A 260 -7.48 12.49 -5.53
CA MET A 260 -6.65 11.33 -5.14
C MET A 260 -5.64 11.72 -4.08
N THR A 261 -4.95 12.85 -4.24
CA THR A 261 -3.98 13.34 -3.25
C THR A 261 -4.65 13.85 -1.97
N ALA A 262 -5.84 14.45 -2.04
CA ALA A 262 -6.67 14.76 -0.88
C ALA A 262 -7.06 13.48 -0.11
N GLY A 263 -7.35 12.38 -0.82
CA GLY A 263 -7.57 11.07 -0.20
C GLY A 263 -6.36 10.59 0.62
N PHE A 264 -5.15 10.82 0.16
CA PHE A 264 -3.96 10.49 0.94
C PHE A 264 -3.84 11.28 2.24
N CYS A 265 -4.41 12.49 2.34
CA CYS A 265 -4.52 13.16 3.63
C CYS A 265 -5.36 12.34 4.62
N GLY A 266 -6.40 11.66 4.13
CA GLY A 266 -7.19 10.72 4.94
C GLY A 266 -6.37 9.49 5.38
N THR A 267 -5.51 8.92 4.51
CA THR A 267 -4.65 7.79 4.92
C THR A 267 -3.71 8.14 6.06
N LEU A 268 -3.23 9.39 6.11
CA LEU A 268 -2.36 9.86 7.20
C LEU A 268 -3.10 9.99 8.54
N LEU A 269 -4.42 10.06 8.53
CA LEU A 269 -5.25 10.30 9.72
C LEU A 269 -5.85 9.03 10.34
N THR A 270 -5.63 7.87 9.75
CA THR A 270 -6.34 6.64 10.15
C THR A 270 -5.40 5.47 10.44
N PRO A 271 -5.66 4.68 11.49
CA PRO A 271 -4.98 3.40 11.69
C PRO A 271 -5.40 2.33 10.67
N MET A 272 -6.53 2.53 9.96
CA MET A 272 -6.98 1.59 8.91
C MET A 272 -5.99 1.51 7.75
N ALA A 273 -5.23 2.59 7.48
CA ALA A 273 -4.08 2.58 6.57
C ALA A 273 -2.85 1.96 7.26
N ALA A 274 -2.98 0.71 7.71
CA ALA A 274 -2.00 0.06 8.57
C ALA A 274 -0.62 -0.07 7.92
N ASN A 275 -0.56 -0.25 6.61
CA ASN A 275 0.68 -0.29 5.82
C ASN A 275 1.45 1.03 5.83
N PHE A 276 0.79 2.18 6.08
CA PHE A 276 1.45 3.48 6.22
C PHE A 276 1.75 3.82 7.68
N ASN A 277 0.79 3.59 8.58
CA ASN A 277 0.82 4.14 9.93
C ASN A 277 1.27 3.12 10.97
N ILE A 278 0.59 1.97 11.04
CA ILE A 278 0.88 0.94 12.04
C ILE A 278 2.20 0.23 11.73
N LEU A 279 2.43 -0.11 10.46
CA LEU A 279 3.68 -0.73 10.05
C LEU A 279 4.86 0.21 10.33
N SER A 280 4.73 1.50 9.99
CA SER A 280 5.78 2.48 10.27
C SER A 280 6.05 2.62 11.78
N ALA A 281 5.00 2.67 12.60
CA ALA A 281 5.13 2.71 14.06
C ALA A 281 5.82 1.44 14.60
N THR A 282 5.51 0.28 14.03
CA THR A 282 6.12 -1.01 14.39
C THR A 282 7.59 -1.06 14.00
N LEU A 283 7.94 -0.64 12.78
CA LEU A 283 9.33 -0.63 12.30
C LEU A 283 10.21 0.37 13.06
N LEU A 284 9.63 1.47 13.53
CA LEU A 284 10.29 2.48 14.36
C LEU A 284 10.32 2.09 15.85
N GLU A 285 9.75 0.94 16.22
CA GLU A 285 9.66 0.46 17.60
C GLU A 285 9.07 1.50 18.57
N THR A 286 8.05 2.25 18.10
CA THR A 286 7.42 3.30 18.90
C THR A 286 6.60 2.70 20.05
N LYS A 287 6.60 3.38 21.22
CA LYS A 287 5.84 2.93 22.40
C LYS A 287 4.32 2.91 22.18
N ASN A 288 3.82 3.69 21.21
CA ASN A 288 2.40 3.79 20.89
C ASN A 288 2.22 3.67 19.37
N GLU A 289 1.40 2.73 18.94
CA GLU A 289 1.09 2.48 17.53
C GLU A 289 0.46 3.68 16.80
N TYR A 290 -0.18 4.61 17.55
CA TYR A 290 -0.73 5.85 17.00
C TYR A 290 0.26 7.02 16.98
N SER A 291 1.52 6.84 17.35
CA SER A 291 2.51 7.92 17.41
C SER A 291 2.72 8.59 16.05
N VAL A 292 2.78 7.79 14.99
CA VAL A 292 2.96 8.29 13.61
C VAL A 292 1.75 9.13 13.21
N ILE A 293 0.53 8.65 13.45
CA ILE A 293 -0.71 9.37 13.13
C ILE A 293 -0.75 10.71 13.87
N LYS A 294 -0.47 10.72 15.18
CA LYS A 294 -0.49 11.94 15.98
C LYS A 294 0.49 13.00 15.49
N PHE A 295 1.67 12.56 15.04
CA PHE A 295 2.69 13.47 14.54
C PHE A 295 2.31 14.08 13.18
N GLN A 296 1.73 13.30 12.28
CA GLN A 296 1.44 13.75 10.92
C GLN A 296 0.05 14.38 10.75
N ALA A 297 -0.86 14.19 11.71
CA ALA A 297 -2.24 14.70 11.62
C ALA A 297 -2.35 16.21 11.37
N PRO A 298 -1.62 17.10 12.04
CA PRO A 298 -1.67 18.52 11.76
C PRO A 298 -1.29 18.87 10.32
N PHE A 299 -0.27 18.22 9.79
CA PHE A 299 0.16 18.40 8.40
C PHE A 299 -0.87 17.89 7.40
N ALA A 300 -1.48 16.75 7.67
CA ALA A 300 -2.54 16.17 6.83
C ALA A 300 -3.75 17.09 6.74
N ILE A 301 -4.17 17.71 7.86
CA ILE A 301 -5.30 18.66 7.89
C ILE A 301 -4.95 19.93 7.10
N ILE A 302 -3.76 20.50 7.31
CA ILE A 302 -3.32 21.68 6.56
C ILE A 302 -3.27 21.37 5.06
N LEU A 303 -2.70 20.22 4.68
CA LEU A 303 -2.64 19.79 3.29
C LEU A 303 -4.01 19.59 2.69
N LEU A 304 -4.97 19.03 3.43
CA LEU A 304 -6.34 18.87 2.95
C LEU A 304 -7.00 20.24 2.64
N VAL A 305 -6.79 21.24 3.48
CA VAL A 305 -7.25 22.60 3.22
C VAL A 305 -6.58 23.17 1.97
N VAL A 306 -5.27 22.97 1.81
CA VAL A 306 -4.55 23.39 0.60
C VAL A 306 -5.12 22.71 -0.65
N HIS A 307 -5.45 21.41 -0.58
CA HIS A 307 -6.06 20.70 -1.72
C HIS A 307 -7.41 21.25 -2.13
N ILE A 308 -8.23 21.71 -1.20
CA ILE A 308 -9.51 22.38 -1.49
C ILE A 308 -9.27 23.63 -2.36
N PHE A 309 -8.36 24.49 -1.93
CA PHE A 309 -8.03 25.70 -2.71
C PHE A 309 -7.36 25.37 -4.04
N LEU A 310 -6.40 24.42 -4.06
CA LEU A 310 -5.76 23.97 -5.30
C LEU A 310 -6.76 23.44 -6.30
N MET A 311 -7.70 22.58 -5.86
CA MET A 311 -8.74 22.06 -6.76
C MET A 311 -9.63 23.19 -7.29
N TYR A 312 -10.04 24.10 -6.42
CA TYR A 312 -10.91 25.20 -6.82
C TYR A 312 -10.25 26.12 -7.86
N PHE A 313 -8.97 26.49 -7.68
CA PHE A 313 -8.28 27.40 -8.60
C PHE A 313 -7.70 26.74 -9.86
N LEU A 314 -7.41 25.45 -9.82
CA LEU A 314 -6.77 24.78 -10.96
C LEU A 314 -7.77 23.99 -11.82
N ALA A 315 -8.87 23.52 -11.25
CA ALA A 315 -9.87 22.76 -12.01
C ALA A 315 -11.00 23.64 -12.58
N PHE A 316 -11.18 24.85 -12.07
CA PHE A 316 -12.12 25.85 -12.57
C PHE A 316 -11.41 27.10 -13.07
#